data_09bc0a655c5b0e01efcbac38d01409d6
#
_entry.id   09bc0a655c5b0e01efcbac38d01409d6
#
_cell.length_a   1.000
_cell.length_b   1.000
_cell.length_c   1.000
_cell.angle_alpha   90.00
_cell.angle_beta   90.00
_cell.angle_gamma   90.00
#
_symmetry.space_group_name_H-M   'P 1'
#
loop_
_entity.id
_entity.type
_entity.pdbx_description
1 polymer ?
#
loop_
_entity_poly.entity_id
_entity_poly.type
_entity_poly.pdbx_seq_one_letter_code
_entity_poly.pdbx_strand_id
1 'polypeptide(L)'
;MSFILKPVDTVENISPADFKKNYLDPRKPLIIKGLTKSWPAREKWTTEYLKGLAGDVTVNLMDNSKADPNKPINASVAKMRFGDYLDLIKSKPTELRIFLFNLFKHAPQLADDVVIQKDLMGGFIESMPTMFFGGSNSVTFLHYDIDLGHIFHTHFSGRKHVILFDNKWKERLYCIPNATYALEDYDVANPDFEKFPALKGVEGYEVFLEHGDTLFMPTGMWHWMKYLDGSFSLSLRAWDASMSRKAQSVGNLIVKGGIDSLLKMIFKAPYAKWREKLAIKWAERALARNLPK
;
A
#
# COMPACT_ATOMS: atom_id res chain seq x y z
N MET A 1 15.38 9.28 20.00
CA MET A 1 15.45 8.05 19.18
C MET A 1 14.40 8.15 18.11
N SER A 2 14.74 7.78 16.87
CA SER A 2 13.87 7.81 15.67
C SER A 2 13.43 6.41 15.28
N PHE A 3 12.73 6.23 14.17
CA PHE A 3 12.68 4.96 13.46
C PHE A 3 14.09 4.51 13.07
N ILE A 4 14.29 3.20 13.00
CA ILE A 4 15.54 2.60 12.51
C ILE A 4 15.22 2.04 11.11
N LEU A 5 15.31 2.91 10.09
CA LEU A 5 15.01 2.54 8.72
C LEU A 5 16.27 2.04 8.00
N LYS A 6 16.16 0.89 7.37
CA LYS A 6 17.20 0.29 6.52
C LYS A 6 16.76 0.41 5.05
N PRO A 7 17.69 0.54 4.11
CA PRO A 7 17.34 0.46 2.70
C PRO A 7 16.73 -0.92 2.38
N VAL A 8 15.77 -0.97 1.45
CA VAL A 8 15.28 -2.23 0.89
C VAL A 8 16.39 -2.82 0.02
N ASP A 9 16.63 -4.14 0.14
CA ASP A 9 17.56 -4.83 -0.75
C ASP A 9 17.14 -4.62 -2.20
N THR A 10 18.12 -4.43 -3.07
CA THR A 10 17.89 -4.17 -4.48
C THR A 10 18.70 -5.13 -5.33
N VAL A 11 18.04 -5.75 -6.30
CA VAL A 11 18.67 -6.64 -7.27
C VAL A 11 18.25 -6.26 -8.69
N GLU A 12 19.09 -6.55 -9.66
CA GLU A 12 18.72 -6.39 -11.06
C GLU A 12 17.80 -7.54 -11.50
N ASN A 13 18.25 -8.77 -11.26
CA ASN A 13 17.50 -10.00 -11.51
C ASN A 13 17.71 -10.96 -10.35
N ILE A 14 16.82 -11.92 -10.19
CA ILE A 14 16.91 -12.93 -9.14
C ILE A 14 16.37 -14.27 -9.63
N SER A 15 17.03 -15.36 -9.26
CA SER A 15 16.53 -16.70 -9.53
C SER A 15 15.30 -17.03 -8.67
N PRO A 16 14.37 -17.89 -9.12
CA PRO A 16 13.25 -18.34 -8.30
C PRO A 16 13.68 -18.96 -6.97
N ALA A 17 14.76 -19.72 -6.97
CA ALA A 17 15.29 -20.36 -5.76
C ALA A 17 15.81 -19.35 -4.74
N ASP A 18 16.59 -18.35 -5.20
CA ASP A 18 17.11 -17.29 -4.34
C ASP A 18 16.00 -16.36 -3.86
N PHE A 19 15.03 -16.01 -4.72
CA PHE A 19 13.87 -15.24 -4.34
C PHE A 19 13.10 -15.95 -3.24
N LYS A 20 12.79 -17.22 -3.40
CA LYS A 20 12.08 -18.00 -2.39
C LYS A 20 12.84 -18.05 -1.07
N LYS A 21 14.13 -18.42 -1.10
CA LYS A 21 14.97 -18.60 0.08
C LYS A 21 15.21 -17.31 0.86
N ASN A 22 15.47 -16.20 0.16
CA ASN A 22 15.99 -14.98 0.77
C ASN A 22 14.92 -13.90 1.00
N TYR A 23 13.76 -13.98 0.32
CA TYR A 23 12.75 -12.93 0.38
C TYR A 23 11.33 -13.45 0.64
N LEU A 24 10.88 -14.48 -0.08
CA LEU A 24 9.52 -15.00 0.07
C LEU A 24 9.32 -15.72 1.41
N ASP A 25 10.14 -16.71 1.72
CA ASP A 25 10.03 -17.50 2.95
C ASP A 25 10.31 -16.66 4.21
N PRO A 26 11.38 -15.81 4.27
CA PRO A 26 11.62 -14.94 5.41
C PRO A 26 10.73 -13.68 5.45
N ARG A 27 9.89 -13.47 4.42
CA ARG A 27 9.00 -12.30 4.27
C ARG A 27 9.75 -10.97 4.32
N LYS A 28 10.81 -10.88 3.55
CA LYS A 28 11.64 -9.68 3.42
C LYS A 28 11.27 -8.92 2.15
N PRO A 29 11.13 -7.57 2.17
CA PRO A 29 10.86 -6.80 0.96
C PRO A 29 12.07 -6.79 0.04
N LEU A 30 11.83 -6.60 -1.26
CA LEU A 30 12.86 -6.58 -2.30
C LEU A 30 12.49 -5.61 -3.41
N ILE A 31 13.47 -4.89 -3.95
CA ILE A 31 13.37 -4.17 -5.22
C ILE A 31 13.99 -5.03 -6.32
N ILE A 32 13.23 -5.24 -7.40
CA ILE A 32 13.70 -5.94 -8.60
C ILE A 32 13.67 -4.96 -9.77
N LYS A 33 14.83 -4.41 -10.16
CA LYS A 33 14.94 -3.38 -11.20
C LYS A 33 14.79 -3.94 -12.63
N GLY A 34 15.23 -5.16 -12.84
CA GLY A 34 15.20 -5.80 -14.17
C GLY A 34 13.85 -6.37 -14.58
N LEU A 35 12.91 -6.48 -13.65
CA LEU A 35 11.65 -7.21 -13.86
C LEU A 35 10.83 -6.65 -15.03
N THR A 36 10.80 -5.36 -15.20
CA THR A 36 10.01 -4.68 -16.24
C THR A 36 10.74 -4.48 -17.56
N LYS A 37 12.01 -4.89 -17.69
CA LYS A 37 12.78 -4.65 -18.92
C LYS A 37 12.18 -5.28 -20.16
N SER A 38 11.50 -6.41 -20.01
CA SER A 38 10.79 -7.09 -21.09
C SER A 38 9.35 -6.65 -21.28
N TRP A 39 8.84 -5.73 -20.45
CA TRP A 39 7.45 -5.29 -20.52
C TRP A 39 7.28 -4.14 -21.51
N PRO A 40 6.44 -4.27 -22.54
CA PRO A 40 6.06 -3.11 -23.36
C PRO A 40 5.54 -1.94 -22.54
N ALA A 41 4.86 -2.22 -21.41
CA ALA A 41 4.36 -1.22 -20.48
C ALA A 41 5.41 -0.21 -20.03
N ARG A 42 6.68 -0.64 -19.88
CA ARG A 42 7.75 0.21 -19.39
C ARG A 42 7.91 1.50 -20.20
N GLU A 43 7.89 1.38 -21.52
CA GLU A 43 8.07 2.53 -22.42
C GLU A 43 6.73 3.07 -22.95
N LYS A 44 5.74 2.20 -23.09
CA LYS A 44 4.47 2.52 -23.73
C LYS A 44 3.49 3.25 -22.80
N TRP A 45 3.53 2.93 -21.49
CA TRP A 45 2.55 3.49 -20.56
C TRP A 45 2.96 4.90 -20.12
N THR A 46 2.43 5.87 -20.82
CA THR A 46 2.46 7.28 -20.44
C THR A 46 1.07 7.74 -20.00
N THR A 47 0.99 8.88 -19.32
CA THR A 47 -0.30 9.48 -18.97
C THR A 47 -1.15 9.75 -20.21
N GLU A 48 -0.53 10.19 -21.29
CA GLU A 48 -1.17 10.44 -22.60
C GLU A 48 -1.73 9.16 -23.21
N TYR A 49 -0.96 8.08 -23.21
CA TYR A 49 -1.40 6.78 -23.71
C TYR A 49 -2.60 6.25 -22.91
N LEU A 50 -2.52 6.25 -21.58
CA LEU A 50 -3.59 5.79 -20.71
C LEU A 50 -4.83 6.67 -20.81
N LYS A 51 -4.67 7.99 -20.99
CA LYS A 51 -5.75 8.94 -21.25
C LYS A 51 -6.44 8.63 -22.58
N GLY A 52 -5.69 8.32 -23.62
CA GLY A 52 -6.25 7.91 -24.93
C GLY A 52 -7.09 6.64 -24.86
N LEU A 53 -6.75 5.71 -23.97
CA LEU A 53 -7.47 4.45 -23.81
C LEU A 53 -8.76 4.54 -22.97
N ALA A 54 -8.77 5.35 -21.93
CA ALA A 54 -9.83 5.34 -20.92
C ALA A 54 -10.15 6.73 -20.35
N GLY A 55 -9.77 7.81 -21.01
CA GLY A 55 -9.94 9.18 -20.53
C GLY A 55 -11.37 9.57 -20.17
N ASP A 56 -12.37 8.98 -20.82
CA ASP A 56 -13.79 9.24 -20.56
C ASP A 56 -14.37 8.50 -19.34
N VAL A 57 -13.65 7.53 -18.80
CA VAL A 57 -14.10 6.77 -17.64
C VAL A 57 -14.17 7.67 -16.42
N THR A 58 -15.30 7.66 -15.72
CA THR A 58 -15.44 8.36 -14.44
C THR A 58 -14.79 7.55 -13.33
N VAL A 59 -13.86 8.17 -12.61
CA VAL A 59 -13.14 7.58 -11.47
C VAL A 59 -13.50 8.25 -10.15
N ASN A 60 -13.44 7.47 -9.08
CA ASN A 60 -13.58 7.98 -7.72
C ASN A 60 -12.21 8.48 -7.22
N LEU A 61 -12.20 9.65 -6.63
CA LEU A 61 -11.01 10.27 -6.06
C LEU A 61 -11.07 10.24 -4.54
N MET A 62 -9.94 9.96 -3.92
CA MET A 62 -9.73 9.86 -2.48
C MET A 62 -8.71 10.91 -2.05
N ASP A 63 -8.91 11.42 -0.84
CA ASP A 63 -8.02 12.40 -0.21
C ASP A 63 -7.92 12.04 1.27
N ASN A 64 -6.76 11.56 1.70
CA ASN A 64 -6.57 11.17 3.09
C ASN A 64 -6.47 12.37 4.04
N SER A 65 -6.12 13.55 3.55
CA SER A 65 -6.10 14.79 4.35
C SER A 65 -7.50 15.21 4.82
N LYS A 66 -8.54 14.66 4.19
CA LYS A 66 -9.96 14.90 4.49
C LYS A 66 -10.68 13.66 5.01
N ALA A 67 -9.93 12.76 5.67
CA ALA A 67 -10.52 11.57 6.26
C ALA A 67 -11.62 11.92 7.26
N ASP A 68 -12.80 11.33 7.04
CA ASP A 68 -13.94 11.46 7.97
C ASP A 68 -13.99 10.17 8.80
N PRO A 69 -13.79 10.24 10.13
CA PRO A 69 -13.78 9.04 10.99
C PRO A 69 -15.09 8.24 10.96
N ASN A 70 -16.18 8.87 10.46
CA ASN A 70 -17.48 8.21 10.32
C ASN A 70 -17.67 7.52 8.98
N LYS A 71 -16.72 7.66 8.04
CA LYS A 71 -16.75 7.03 6.72
C LYS A 71 -15.69 5.94 6.60
N PRO A 72 -15.84 5.04 5.62
CA PRO A 72 -14.73 4.15 5.27
C PRO A 72 -13.47 4.94 4.93
N ILE A 73 -12.32 4.44 5.35
CA ILE A 73 -11.02 5.12 5.20
C ILE A 73 -10.65 5.46 3.74
N ASN A 74 -11.22 4.72 2.79
CA ASN A 74 -11.09 5.00 1.35
C ASN A 74 -12.39 5.54 0.74
N ALA A 75 -13.18 6.31 1.50
CA ALA A 75 -14.37 6.95 0.97
C ALA A 75 -13.98 7.96 -0.11
N SER A 76 -14.72 7.94 -1.21
CA SER A 76 -14.54 8.92 -2.28
C SER A 76 -14.94 10.31 -1.81
N VAL A 77 -14.10 11.31 -2.07
CA VAL A 77 -14.38 12.73 -1.80
C VAL A 77 -14.86 13.47 -3.04
N ALA A 78 -14.57 12.94 -4.23
CA ALA A 78 -14.95 13.54 -5.51
C ALA A 78 -15.00 12.47 -6.61
N LYS A 79 -15.59 12.84 -7.76
CA LYS A 79 -15.54 12.07 -9.00
C LYS A 79 -15.04 12.97 -10.11
N MET A 80 -14.29 12.39 -11.04
CA MET A 80 -13.73 13.12 -12.18
C MET A 80 -13.60 12.17 -13.38
N ARG A 81 -13.54 12.68 -14.61
CA ARG A 81 -13.09 11.88 -15.75
C ARG A 81 -11.63 11.51 -15.56
N PHE A 82 -11.26 10.29 -15.90
CA PHE A 82 -9.90 9.82 -15.73
C PHE A 82 -8.87 10.67 -16.48
N GLY A 83 -9.21 11.11 -17.71
CA GLY A 83 -8.35 11.99 -18.49
C GLY A 83 -8.10 13.34 -17.82
N ASP A 84 -9.14 13.95 -17.25
CA ASP A 84 -9.03 15.23 -16.54
C ASP A 84 -8.18 15.08 -15.27
N TYR A 85 -8.28 13.93 -14.59
CA TYR A 85 -7.45 13.62 -13.44
C TYR A 85 -5.97 13.42 -13.83
N LEU A 86 -5.69 12.77 -14.95
CA LEU A 86 -4.30 12.63 -15.44
C LEU A 86 -3.68 14.00 -15.77
N ASP A 87 -4.45 14.90 -16.39
CA ASP A 87 -4.01 16.28 -16.63
C ASP A 87 -3.76 17.03 -15.30
N LEU A 88 -4.64 16.82 -14.31
CA LEU A 88 -4.51 17.43 -12.99
C LEU A 88 -3.18 17.05 -12.31
N ILE A 89 -2.88 15.75 -12.20
CA ILE A 89 -1.68 15.28 -11.49
C ILE A 89 -0.37 15.62 -12.22
N LYS A 90 -0.45 15.89 -13.53
CA LYS A 90 0.67 16.34 -14.34
C LYS A 90 0.93 17.84 -14.20
N SER A 91 -0.13 18.64 -14.05
CA SER A 91 -0.05 20.10 -14.10
C SER A 91 0.25 20.76 -12.76
N LYS A 92 -0.17 20.16 -11.64
CA LYS A 92 -0.01 20.75 -10.32
C LYS A 92 -0.03 19.72 -9.18
N PRO A 93 0.55 20.04 -8.03
CA PRO A 93 0.41 19.25 -6.82
C PRO A 93 -1.05 19.07 -6.41
N THR A 94 -1.39 17.86 -5.98
CA THR A 94 -2.71 17.55 -5.42
C THR A 94 -2.62 16.34 -4.50
N GLU A 95 -3.41 16.31 -3.45
CA GLU A 95 -3.53 15.19 -2.52
C GLU A 95 -4.52 14.13 -3.01
N LEU A 96 -5.22 14.41 -4.11
CA LEU A 96 -6.16 13.47 -4.71
C LEU A 96 -5.43 12.27 -5.30
N ARG A 97 -5.98 11.09 -5.09
CA ARG A 97 -5.48 9.82 -5.62
C ARG A 97 -6.61 8.91 -6.09
N ILE A 98 -6.29 8.00 -7.01
CA ILE A 98 -7.13 6.88 -7.42
C ILE A 98 -6.59 5.61 -6.76
N PHE A 99 -7.48 4.86 -6.14
CA PHE A 99 -7.17 3.65 -5.39
C PHE A 99 -7.93 2.45 -5.94
N LEU A 100 -7.23 1.33 -6.13
CA LEU A 100 -7.80 0.06 -6.63
C LEU A 100 -8.54 0.19 -7.97
N PHE A 101 -7.98 0.93 -8.92
CA PHE A 101 -8.58 1.08 -10.24
C PHE A 101 -8.15 -0.08 -11.17
N ASN A 102 -9.09 -0.93 -11.53
CA ASN A 102 -8.86 -1.96 -12.55
C ASN A 102 -9.07 -1.37 -13.95
N LEU A 103 -8.04 -0.67 -14.44
CA LEU A 103 -8.04 -0.06 -15.77
C LEU A 103 -8.16 -1.09 -16.89
N PHE A 104 -7.70 -2.32 -16.67
CA PHE A 104 -7.75 -3.42 -17.65
C PHE A 104 -9.20 -3.82 -18.03
N LYS A 105 -10.17 -3.52 -17.17
CA LYS A 105 -11.60 -3.68 -17.53
C LYS A 105 -12.08 -2.70 -18.60
N HIS A 106 -11.42 -1.55 -18.71
CA HIS A 106 -11.75 -0.50 -19.66
C HIS A 106 -10.83 -0.51 -20.88
N ALA A 107 -9.62 -1.08 -20.72
CA ALA A 107 -8.60 -1.19 -21.76
C ALA A 107 -7.91 -2.57 -21.67
N PRO A 108 -8.58 -3.67 -22.11
CA PRO A 108 -8.07 -5.04 -21.96
C PRO A 108 -6.72 -5.28 -22.64
N GLN A 109 -6.39 -4.54 -23.70
CA GLN A 109 -5.10 -4.62 -24.38
C GLN A 109 -3.89 -4.28 -23.51
N LEU A 110 -4.07 -3.66 -22.35
CA LEU A 110 -3.00 -3.42 -21.39
C LEU A 110 -2.43 -4.73 -20.82
N ALA A 111 -3.19 -5.83 -20.89
CA ALA A 111 -2.72 -7.13 -20.44
C ALA A 111 -1.55 -7.65 -21.28
N ASP A 112 -1.50 -7.30 -22.56
CA ASP A 112 -0.43 -7.71 -23.49
C ASP A 112 0.89 -6.95 -23.23
N ASP A 113 0.82 -5.85 -22.48
CA ASP A 113 1.97 -5.02 -22.16
C ASP A 113 2.71 -5.46 -20.87
N VAL A 114 2.20 -6.46 -20.15
CA VAL A 114 2.71 -6.88 -18.83
C VAL A 114 3.00 -8.37 -18.80
N VAL A 115 4.14 -8.76 -18.25
CA VAL A 115 4.50 -10.17 -18.04
C VAL A 115 4.37 -10.50 -16.55
N ILE A 116 3.48 -11.43 -16.21
CA ILE A 116 3.33 -11.91 -14.84
C ILE A 116 4.44 -12.92 -14.53
N GLN A 117 5.20 -12.68 -13.49
CA GLN A 117 6.39 -13.46 -13.13
C GLN A 117 6.04 -14.77 -12.41
N LYS A 118 5.31 -15.67 -13.11
CA LYS A 118 4.86 -16.96 -12.56
C LYS A 118 6.01 -17.87 -12.14
N ASP A 119 7.18 -17.67 -12.74
CA ASP A 119 8.38 -18.44 -12.40
C ASP A 119 8.96 -18.06 -11.04
N LEU A 120 8.82 -16.79 -10.61
CA LEU A 120 9.29 -16.35 -9.29
C LEU A 120 8.41 -16.92 -8.18
N MET A 121 7.09 -16.90 -8.38
CA MET A 121 6.13 -17.50 -7.44
C MET A 121 4.79 -17.77 -8.13
N GLY A 122 4.04 -18.73 -7.61
CA GLY A 122 2.67 -19.01 -8.04
C GLY A 122 1.63 -18.15 -7.31
N GLY A 123 0.36 -18.41 -7.61
CA GLY A 123 -0.77 -17.83 -6.88
C GLY A 123 -1.18 -16.43 -7.31
N PHE A 124 -0.69 -15.90 -8.42
CA PHE A 124 -1.11 -14.60 -8.95
C PHE A 124 -2.61 -14.54 -9.26
N ILE A 125 -3.24 -13.42 -8.88
CA ILE A 125 -4.66 -13.14 -9.15
C ILE A 125 -4.72 -12.32 -10.45
N GLU A 126 -4.66 -13.02 -11.58
CA GLU A 126 -4.58 -12.40 -12.91
C GLU A 126 -5.82 -11.59 -13.30
N SER A 127 -6.97 -11.90 -12.71
CA SER A 127 -8.23 -11.17 -12.95
C SER A 127 -8.30 -9.81 -12.25
N MET A 128 -7.34 -9.49 -11.37
CA MET A 128 -7.36 -8.28 -10.54
C MET A 128 -6.06 -7.47 -10.60
N PRO A 129 -5.53 -7.16 -11.79
CA PRO A 129 -4.46 -6.16 -11.85
C PRO A 129 -5.03 -4.82 -11.37
N THR A 130 -4.35 -4.18 -10.44
CA THR A 130 -4.85 -2.93 -9.83
C THR A 130 -3.89 -1.80 -10.07
N MET A 131 -4.38 -0.70 -10.60
CA MET A 131 -3.60 0.52 -10.78
C MET A 131 -3.92 1.54 -9.71
N PHE A 132 -2.88 2.30 -9.37
CA PHE A 132 -2.89 3.36 -8.38
C PHE A 132 -2.31 4.61 -9.01
N PHE A 133 -3.00 5.73 -8.91
CA PHE A 133 -2.56 7.02 -9.43
C PHE A 133 -2.58 8.03 -8.30
N GLY A 134 -1.58 8.90 -8.25
CA GLY A 134 -1.50 9.94 -7.22
C GLY A 134 -0.83 11.19 -7.74
N GLY A 135 -1.34 12.33 -7.32
CA GLY A 135 -0.67 13.60 -7.50
C GLY A 135 0.47 13.77 -6.49
N SER A 136 1.42 14.67 -6.77
CA SER A 136 2.45 15.00 -5.80
C SER A 136 1.81 15.48 -4.50
N ASN A 137 2.33 15.01 -3.36
CA ASN A 137 1.81 15.14 -2.00
C ASN A 137 0.68 14.18 -1.60
N SER A 138 0.08 13.43 -2.53
CA SER A 138 -0.90 12.43 -2.09
C SER A 138 -0.24 11.32 -1.28
N VAL A 139 -0.91 10.90 -0.21
CA VAL A 139 -0.40 9.92 0.76
C VAL A 139 -1.33 8.72 0.85
N THR A 140 -0.76 7.54 0.90
CA THR A 140 -1.44 6.33 1.35
C THR A 140 -1.03 6.10 2.80
N PHE A 141 -1.98 6.18 3.73
CA PHE A 141 -1.75 6.01 5.16
C PHE A 141 -1.13 4.65 5.49
N LEU A 142 -0.54 4.52 6.67
CA LEU A 142 0.13 3.30 7.12
C LEU A 142 -0.88 2.17 7.35
N HIS A 143 -0.81 1.12 6.54
CA HIS A 143 -1.69 -0.04 6.61
C HIS A 143 -1.00 -1.31 6.10
N TYR A 144 -1.64 -2.44 6.28
CA TYR A 144 -1.37 -3.67 5.54
C TYR A 144 -2.64 -4.14 4.84
N ASP A 145 -2.50 -4.86 3.75
CA ASP A 145 -3.65 -5.30 2.96
C ASP A 145 -4.47 -6.37 3.66
N ILE A 146 -5.78 -6.18 3.67
CA ILE A 146 -6.75 -7.03 4.37
C ILE A 146 -6.76 -8.47 3.87
N ASP A 147 -6.47 -8.65 2.58
CA ASP A 147 -6.43 -9.94 1.89
C ASP A 147 -5.13 -10.73 2.16
N LEU A 148 -4.15 -10.12 2.84
CA LEU A 148 -2.86 -10.74 3.13
C LEU A 148 -2.17 -11.34 1.89
N GLY A 149 -2.34 -10.72 0.74
CA GLY A 149 -1.63 -11.08 -0.49
C GLY A 149 -0.16 -10.67 -0.45
N HIS A 150 0.67 -11.35 -1.24
CA HIS A 150 1.94 -10.82 -1.67
C HIS A 150 1.70 -9.80 -2.79
N ILE A 151 2.50 -8.76 -2.85
CA ILE A 151 2.32 -7.67 -3.81
C ILE A 151 3.60 -7.44 -4.57
N PHE A 152 3.49 -7.41 -5.90
CA PHE A 152 4.50 -6.87 -6.80
C PHE A 152 4.01 -5.50 -7.26
N HIS A 153 4.55 -4.44 -6.66
CA HIS A 153 4.18 -3.05 -6.92
C HIS A 153 5.17 -2.41 -7.87
N THR A 154 4.80 -2.35 -9.15
CA THR A 154 5.63 -1.75 -10.19
C THR A 154 5.29 -0.28 -10.36
N HIS A 155 6.29 0.59 -10.27
CA HIS A 155 6.13 2.02 -10.38
C HIS A 155 6.41 2.52 -11.80
N PHE A 156 5.53 3.34 -12.32
CA PHE A 156 5.68 3.99 -13.62
C PHE A 156 5.55 5.51 -13.44
N SER A 157 6.48 6.24 -14.02
CA SER A 157 6.51 7.71 -14.01
C SER A 157 6.71 8.33 -12.61
N GLY A 158 7.56 9.37 -12.53
CA GLY A 158 7.82 10.08 -11.29
C GLY A 158 8.50 9.24 -10.20
N ARG A 159 8.44 9.71 -8.96
CA ARG A 159 9.03 9.07 -7.79
C ARG A 159 8.01 8.86 -6.68
N LYS A 160 8.19 7.79 -5.92
CA LYS A 160 7.33 7.45 -4.79
C LYS A 160 8.18 7.07 -3.57
N HIS A 161 7.96 7.72 -2.45
CA HIS A 161 8.57 7.38 -1.16
C HIS A 161 7.74 6.30 -0.47
N VAL A 162 8.37 5.22 -0.05
CA VAL A 162 7.72 4.09 0.61
C VAL A 162 8.46 3.76 1.91
N ILE A 163 7.71 3.60 2.99
CA ILE A 163 8.22 3.11 4.28
C ILE A 163 7.45 1.84 4.65
N LEU A 164 8.21 0.80 5.03
CA LEU A 164 7.68 -0.53 5.30
C LEU A 164 8.04 -0.98 6.72
N PHE A 165 7.10 -1.69 7.38
CA PHE A 165 7.36 -2.29 8.69
C PHE A 165 6.85 -3.73 8.73
N ASP A 166 7.59 -4.58 9.47
CA ASP A 166 7.14 -5.94 9.77
C ASP A 166 5.92 -5.93 10.70
N ASN A 167 5.02 -6.88 10.51
CA ASN A 167 3.79 -6.99 11.31
C ASN A 167 4.03 -7.25 12.81
N LYS A 168 5.24 -7.66 13.20
CA LYS A 168 5.62 -7.76 14.62
C LYS A 168 5.51 -6.42 15.36
N TRP A 169 5.64 -5.30 14.65
CA TRP A 169 5.56 -3.95 15.18
C TRP A 169 4.15 -3.37 15.29
N LYS A 170 3.11 -4.10 14.84
CA LYS A 170 1.72 -3.61 14.72
C LYS A 170 1.21 -2.83 15.95
N GLU A 171 1.49 -3.32 17.17
CA GLU A 171 1.04 -2.65 18.38
C GLU A 171 1.78 -1.33 18.59
N ARG A 172 3.10 -1.31 18.38
CA ARG A 172 3.93 -0.11 18.49
C ARG A 172 3.67 0.90 17.38
N LEU A 173 3.15 0.47 16.23
CA LEU A 173 2.67 1.33 15.15
C LEU A 173 1.27 1.89 15.42
N TYR A 174 0.72 1.75 16.62
CA TYR A 174 -0.61 2.22 16.98
C TYR A 174 -1.71 1.64 16.07
N CYS A 175 -1.64 0.33 15.77
CA CYS A 175 -2.67 -0.35 14.98
C CYS A 175 -4.06 -0.19 15.61
N ILE A 176 -5.00 0.27 14.82
CA ILE A 176 -6.40 0.38 15.25
C ILE A 176 -7.00 -1.02 15.45
N PRO A 177 -7.62 -1.32 16.59
CA PRO A 177 -8.29 -2.59 16.84
C PRO A 177 -9.34 -2.91 15.78
N ASN A 178 -9.37 -4.17 15.35
CA ASN A 178 -10.24 -4.67 14.27
C ASN A 178 -10.06 -3.96 12.91
N ALA A 179 -8.92 -3.30 12.70
CA ALA A 179 -8.58 -2.66 11.44
C ALA A 179 -7.25 -3.19 10.88
N THR A 180 -6.93 -2.77 9.67
CA THR A 180 -5.65 -3.07 9.00
C THR A 180 -4.79 -1.81 8.84
N TYR A 181 -5.10 -0.75 9.56
CA TYR A 181 -4.41 0.53 9.50
C TYR A 181 -4.06 1.05 10.90
N ALA A 182 -3.08 1.94 10.95
CA ALA A 182 -2.63 2.62 12.16
C ALA A 182 -3.44 3.90 12.41
N LEU A 183 -3.23 4.54 13.57
CA LEU A 183 -3.69 5.91 13.80
C LEU A 183 -3.17 6.82 12.68
N GLU A 184 -4.02 7.70 12.17
CA GLU A 184 -3.68 8.66 11.11
C GLU A 184 -3.06 9.96 11.68
N ASP A 185 -2.99 10.08 13.00
CA ASP A 185 -2.57 11.30 13.72
C ASP A 185 -1.08 11.61 13.62
N TYR A 186 -0.28 10.74 12.99
CA TYR A 186 1.15 10.99 12.82
C TYR A 186 1.60 10.84 11.36
N ASP A 187 2.47 11.75 10.96
CA ASP A 187 3.19 11.63 9.69
C ASP A 187 4.26 10.55 9.81
N VAL A 188 4.15 9.46 9.05
CA VAL A 188 5.11 8.34 9.08
C VAL A 188 6.49 8.78 8.60
N ALA A 189 6.58 9.75 7.69
CA ALA A 189 7.86 10.26 7.21
C ALA A 189 8.55 11.19 8.23
N ASN A 190 7.77 11.84 9.11
CA ASN A 190 8.30 12.76 10.12
C ASN A 190 7.47 12.69 11.42
N PRO A 191 7.47 11.56 12.14
CA PRO A 191 6.61 11.36 13.30
C PRO A 191 7.07 12.17 14.51
N ASP A 192 6.10 12.70 15.25
CA ASP A 192 6.34 13.28 16.57
C ASP A 192 6.55 12.17 17.61
N PHE A 193 7.79 11.87 17.90
CA PHE A 193 8.18 10.82 18.87
C PHE A 193 7.92 11.19 20.34
N GLU A 194 7.62 12.44 20.67
CA GLU A 194 7.20 12.83 22.03
C GLU A 194 5.71 12.52 22.20
N LYS A 195 4.90 12.83 21.20
CA LYS A 195 3.47 12.50 21.18
C LYS A 195 3.24 10.99 21.00
N PHE A 196 4.08 10.31 20.21
CA PHE A 196 3.96 8.87 19.89
C PHE A 196 5.21 8.08 20.32
N PRO A 197 5.50 7.96 21.62
CA PRO A 197 6.74 7.37 22.12
C PRO A 197 6.92 5.90 21.75
N ALA A 198 5.85 5.15 21.48
CA ALA A 198 5.98 3.75 21.09
C ALA A 198 6.63 3.57 19.70
N LEU A 199 6.71 4.61 18.87
CA LEU A 199 7.40 4.57 17.59
C LEU A 199 8.93 4.61 17.72
N LYS A 200 9.48 5.09 18.85
CA LYS A 200 10.94 5.20 19.08
C LYS A 200 11.61 3.84 18.96
N GLY A 201 12.55 3.67 18.02
CA GLY A 201 13.29 2.43 17.83
C GLY A 201 12.53 1.31 17.12
N VAL A 202 11.39 1.60 16.51
CA VAL A 202 10.74 0.65 15.58
C VAL A 202 11.60 0.52 14.34
N GLU A 203 11.91 -0.72 13.97
CA GLU A 203 12.70 -1.04 12.78
C GLU A 203 11.81 -1.20 11.55
N GLY A 204 12.30 -0.71 10.42
CA GLY A 204 11.59 -0.78 9.16
C GLY A 204 12.54 -0.66 7.97
N TYR A 205 11.93 -0.47 6.82
CA TYR A 205 12.63 -0.26 5.55
C TYR A 205 12.13 1.02 4.89
N GLU A 206 13.04 1.66 4.15
CA GLU A 206 12.74 2.85 3.38
C GLU A 206 13.24 2.67 1.95
N VAL A 207 12.45 3.15 0.99
CA VAL A 207 12.83 3.15 -0.42
C VAL A 207 12.15 4.29 -1.18
N PHE A 208 12.85 4.80 -2.18
CA PHE A 208 12.31 5.72 -3.19
C PHE A 208 12.20 4.93 -4.50
N LEU A 209 10.96 4.67 -4.93
CA LEU A 209 10.70 3.97 -6.19
C LEU A 209 10.81 4.95 -7.33
N GLU A 210 11.51 4.52 -8.37
CA GLU A 210 11.67 5.19 -9.65
C GLU A 210 10.97 4.42 -10.77
N HIS A 211 10.93 5.01 -11.96
CA HIS A 211 10.32 4.39 -13.13
C HIS A 211 10.88 3.00 -13.43
N GLY A 212 10.02 2.01 -13.52
CA GLY A 212 10.34 0.61 -13.81
C GLY A 212 10.74 -0.22 -12.59
N ASP A 213 10.90 0.37 -11.40
CA ASP A 213 11.18 -0.37 -10.18
C ASP A 213 9.96 -1.22 -9.79
N THR A 214 10.20 -2.48 -9.43
CA THR A 214 9.17 -3.35 -8.84
C THR A 214 9.53 -3.67 -7.40
N LEU A 215 8.70 -3.20 -6.48
CA LEU A 215 8.78 -3.53 -5.05
C LEU A 215 7.96 -4.78 -4.76
N PHE A 216 8.63 -5.84 -4.33
CA PHE A 216 7.99 -6.98 -3.70
C PHE A 216 7.70 -6.66 -2.24
N MET A 217 6.42 -6.70 -1.86
CA MET A 217 5.96 -6.59 -0.48
C MET A 217 5.35 -7.91 -0.05
N PRO A 218 5.94 -8.62 0.93
CA PRO A 218 5.38 -9.88 1.42
C PRO A 218 4.09 -9.68 2.20
N THR A 219 3.34 -10.76 2.34
CA THR A 219 2.04 -10.80 3.05
C THR A 219 2.11 -10.15 4.43
N GLY A 220 1.15 -9.29 4.74
CA GLY A 220 0.98 -8.66 6.04
C GLY A 220 2.00 -7.58 6.37
N MET A 221 2.81 -7.13 5.40
CA MET A 221 3.76 -6.03 5.58
C MET A 221 3.00 -4.70 5.65
N TRP A 222 3.27 -3.94 6.70
CA TRP A 222 2.80 -2.57 6.86
C TRP A 222 3.50 -1.68 5.87
N HIS A 223 2.75 -0.83 5.15
CA HIS A 223 3.30 0.08 4.18
C HIS A 223 2.61 1.45 4.22
N TRP A 224 3.43 2.47 4.10
CA TRP A 224 3.05 3.86 3.91
C TRP A 224 3.70 4.35 2.62
N MET A 225 2.98 5.15 1.83
CA MET A 225 3.48 5.62 0.55
C MET A 225 3.10 7.08 0.34
N LYS A 226 4.06 7.88 -0.16
CA LYS A 226 3.86 9.26 -0.58
C LYS A 226 4.30 9.44 -2.02
N TYR A 227 3.45 10.01 -2.83
CA TYR A 227 3.80 10.41 -4.18
C TYR A 227 4.60 11.71 -4.12
N LEU A 228 5.82 11.71 -4.66
CA LEU A 228 6.68 12.89 -4.73
C LEU A 228 6.41 13.68 -6.00
N ASP A 229 6.01 12.98 -7.05
CA ASP A 229 5.62 13.52 -8.34
C ASP A 229 4.26 12.92 -8.74
N GLY A 230 3.54 13.56 -9.67
CA GLY A 230 2.35 12.95 -10.28
C GLY A 230 2.72 11.66 -11.01
N SER A 231 2.19 10.53 -10.55
CA SER A 231 2.66 9.23 -11.02
C SER A 231 1.63 8.12 -10.84
N PHE A 232 1.95 6.93 -11.36
CA PHE A 232 1.09 5.76 -11.23
C PHE A 232 1.90 4.48 -11.06
N SER A 233 1.23 3.44 -10.58
CA SER A 233 1.80 2.13 -10.35
C SER A 233 0.80 1.04 -10.67
N LEU A 234 1.32 -0.14 -11.05
CA LEU A 234 0.56 -1.37 -11.17
C LEU A 234 0.90 -2.28 -9.99
N SER A 235 -0.10 -2.84 -9.33
CA SER A 235 0.08 -3.90 -8.36
C SER A 235 -0.49 -5.21 -8.88
N LEU A 236 0.38 -6.21 -8.98
CA LEU A 236 0.02 -7.59 -9.19
C LEU A 236 0.02 -8.28 -7.82
N ARG A 237 -1.09 -8.95 -7.49
CA ARG A 237 -1.28 -9.64 -6.22
C ARG A 237 -1.16 -11.13 -6.39
N ALA A 238 -0.63 -11.80 -5.37
CA ALA A 238 -0.57 -13.25 -5.32
C ALA A 238 -0.98 -13.77 -3.94
N TRP A 239 -1.73 -14.86 -3.91
CA TRP A 239 -2.09 -15.52 -2.66
C TRP A 239 -0.88 -16.16 -1.99
N ASP A 240 -0.77 -16.00 -0.67
CA ASP A 240 0.17 -16.80 0.12
C ASP A 240 -0.18 -18.30 -0.02
N ALA A 241 0.83 -19.14 -0.19
CA ALA A 241 0.63 -20.60 -0.32
C ALA A 241 0.09 -21.22 0.97
N SER A 242 0.32 -20.59 2.13
CA SER A 242 -0.06 -21.08 3.45
C SER A 242 -1.57 -21.09 3.64
N MET A 243 -2.14 -22.26 3.96
CA MET A 243 -3.56 -22.40 4.29
C MET A 243 -3.97 -21.59 5.52
N SER A 244 -3.08 -21.45 6.51
CA SER A 244 -3.34 -20.63 7.69
C SER A 244 -3.48 -19.14 7.34
N ARG A 245 -2.68 -18.64 6.37
CA ARG A 245 -2.78 -17.26 5.87
C ARG A 245 -4.05 -17.04 5.07
N LYS A 246 -4.44 -17.99 4.25
CA LYS A 246 -5.73 -17.94 3.53
C LYS A 246 -6.90 -17.88 4.51
N ALA A 247 -6.91 -18.72 5.53
CA ALA A 247 -7.94 -18.68 6.58
C ALA A 247 -7.94 -17.34 7.33
N GLN A 248 -6.76 -16.80 7.65
CA GLN A 248 -6.61 -15.48 8.29
C GLN A 248 -7.10 -14.34 7.37
N SER A 249 -6.86 -14.43 6.06
CA SER A 249 -7.39 -13.49 5.06
C SER A 249 -8.91 -13.46 5.07
N VAL A 250 -9.54 -14.64 5.00
CA VAL A 250 -11.01 -14.78 5.08
C VAL A 250 -11.53 -14.20 6.41
N GLY A 251 -10.88 -14.53 7.53
CA GLY A 251 -11.22 -13.97 8.85
C GLY A 251 -11.11 -12.45 8.89
N ASN A 252 -10.06 -11.87 8.29
CA ASN A 252 -9.90 -10.42 8.20
C ASN A 252 -11.04 -9.79 7.39
N LEU A 253 -11.40 -10.37 6.24
CA LEU A 253 -12.48 -9.85 5.40
C LEU A 253 -13.82 -9.83 6.16
N ILE A 254 -14.12 -10.87 6.92
CA ILE A 254 -15.36 -10.97 7.71
C ILE A 254 -15.31 -9.99 8.90
N VAL A 255 -14.26 -10.06 9.72
CA VAL A 255 -14.20 -9.30 10.99
C VAL A 255 -13.84 -7.83 10.72
N LYS A 256 -12.74 -7.58 10.01
CA LYS A 256 -12.24 -6.22 9.80
C LYS A 256 -12.95 -5.49 8.66
N GLY A 257 -13.39 -6.21 7.63
CA GLY A 257 -14.17 -5.63 6.54
C GLY A 257 -15.66 -5.52 6.89
N GLY A 258 -16.28 -6.58 7.34
CA GLY A 258 -17.72 -6.66 7.58
C GLY A 258 -18.15 -6.14 8.95
N ILE A 259 -17.71 -6.79 10.03
CA ILE A 259 -18.17 -6.47 11.41
C ILE A 259 -17.71 -5.06 11.82
N ASP A 260 -16.48 -4.70 11.56
CA ASP A 260 -15.96 -3.35 11.90
C ASP A 260 -16.73 -2.25 11.16
N SER A 261 -17.06 -2.46 9.89
CA SER A 261 -17.88 -1.51 9.12
C SER A 261 -19.28 -1.37 9.68
N LEU A 262 -19.90 -2.47 10.12
CA LEU A 262 -21.20 -2.46 10.77
C LEU A 262 -21.16 -1.71 12.11
N LEU A 263 -20.15 -1.97 12.94
CA LEU A 263 -19.98 -1.29 14.24
C LEU A 263 -19.76 0.21 14.06
N LYS A 264 -18.99 0.62 13.05
CA LYS A 264 -18.82 2.04 12.70
C LYS A 264 -20.12 2.71 12.30
N MET A 265 -20.94 2.02 11.51
CA MET A 265 -22.23 2.55 11.06
C MET A 265 -23.21 2.73 12.24
N ILE A 266 -23.22 1.78 13.18
CA ILE A 266 -24.12 1.80 14.34
C ILE A 266 -23.65 2.79 15.41
N PHE A 267 -22.38 2.69 15.82
CA PHE A 267 -21.84 3.40 16.99
C PHE A 267 -21.01 4.65 16.62
N LYS A 268 -20.76 4.91 15.34
CA LYS A 268 -20.11 6.13 14.81
C LYS A 268 -18.91 6.63 15.65
N ALA A 269 -18.88 7.92 15.98
CA ALA A 269 -17.79 8.57 16.70
C ALA A 269 -17.43 7.95 18.07
N PRO A 270 -18.36 7.50 18.92
CA PRO A 270 -18.01 6.79 20.16
C PRO A 270 -17.16 5.55 19.94
N TYR A 271 -17.47 4.74 18.93
CA TYR A 271 -16.69 3.54 18.59
C TYR A 271 -15.31 3.90 18.05
N ALA A 272 -15.21 4.91 17.18
CA ALA A 272 -13.94 5.39 16.65
C ALA A 272 -13.01 5.83 17.80
N LYS A 273 -13.48 6.73 18.67
CA LYS A 273 -12.72 7.22 19.85
C LYS A 273 -12.30 6.11 20.82
N TRP A 274 -13.17 5.11 21.03
CA TRP A 274 -12.82 3.95 21.86
C TRP A 274 -11.67 3.16 21.26
N ARG A 275 -11.68 2.90 19.95
CA ARG A 275 -10.61 2.17 19.27
C ARG A 275 -9.29 2.93 19.30
N GLU A 276 -9.31 4.24 19.06
CA GLU A 276 -8.12 5.09 19.16
C GLU A 276 -7.47 5.01 20.55
N LYS A 277 -8.28 5.19 21.62
CA LYS A 277 -7.80 5.02 23.00
C LYS A 277 -7.21 3.63 23.24
N LEU A 278 -7.80 2.59 22.67
CA LEU A 278 -7.34 1.23 22.83
C LEU A 278 -6.01 1.00 22.04
N ALA A 279 -5.87 1.57 20.85
CA ALA A 279 -4.63 1.54 20.08
C ALA A 279 -3.46 2.20 20.86
N ILE A 280 -3.70 3.37 21.46
CA ILE A 280 -2.73 4.06 22.31
C ILE A 280 -2.31 3.18 23.50
N LYS A 281 -3.29 2.62 24.22
CA LYS A 281 -3.02 1.74 25.36
C LYS A 281 -2.22 0.48 24.98
N TRP A 282 -2.50 -0.10 23.80
CA TRP A 282 -1.73 -1.25 23.31
C TRP A 282 -0.29 -0.86 22.95
N ALA A 283 -0.10 0.29 22.32
CA ALA A 283 1.22 0.80 21.96
C ALA A 283 2.08 1.07 23.22
N GLU A 284 1.52 1.70 24.24
CA GLU A 284 2.18 1.95 25.53
C GLU A 284 2.59 0.63 26.21
N ARG A 285 1.68 -0.35 26.25
CA ARG A 285 1.99 -1.68 26.81
C ARG A 285 3.07 -2.41 26.02
N ALA A 286 3.05 -2.30 24.69
CA ALA A 286 4.08 -2.90 23.85
C ALA A 286 5.45 -2.25 24.05
N LEU A 287 5.50 -0.92 24.22
CA LEU A 287 6.71 -0.19 24.58
C LEU A 287 7.26 -0.65 25.91
N ALA A 288 6.42 -0.75 26.94
CA ALA A 288 6.84 -1.19 28.28
C ALA A 288 7.40 -2.63 28.32
N ARG A 289 6.89 -3.52 27.45
CA ARG A 289 7.40 -4.91 27.33
C ARG A 289 8.81 -4.99 26.70
N ASN A 290 9.18 -4.02 25.89
CA ASN A 290 10.45 -4.00 25.15
C ASN A 290 11.53 -3.13 25.81
N LEU A 291 11.23 -2.47 26.93
CA LEU A 291 12.24 -1.78 27.73
C LEU A 291 13.04 -2.83 28.53
N PRO A 292 14.38 -2.74 28.56
CA PRO A 292 15.16 -3.56 29.47
C PRO A 292 14.72 -3.29 30.92
N LYS A 293 14.49 -4.35 31.71
CA LYS A 293 14.15 -4.27 33.11
C LYS A 293 15.35 -3.79 33.92
#